data_8d9fc3845f625327727bd2a7e5c04af9
#
_entry.id   8d9fc3845f625327727bd2a7e5c04af9
#
_cell.length_a   1.000
_cell.length_b   1.000
_cell.length_c   1.000
_cell.angle_alpha   90.00
_cell.angle_beta   90.00
_cell.angle_gamma   90.00
#
_symmetry.space_group_name_H-M   'P 1'
#
loop_
_entity.id
_entity.type
_entity.pdbx_description
1 polymer ?
#
loop_
_entity_poly.entity_id
_entity_poly.type
_entity_poly.pdbx_seq_one_letter_code
_entity_poly.pdbx_strand_id
1 'polypeptide(L)'
;AANKGYISGGLAAVNSFYNQGITASFAANGLDAAEYLAQDGIAISSQADGTSKIATQQWIALFGQGFESWTEWRRTKLPVLAPAEEGDISQIPSRLYYSTLSPSLNSANYQTAASRIGGDLLTSSLFWQ
;
A
#
# COMPACT_ATOMS: atom_id res chain seq x y z
N ALA A 1 12.38 7.19 -2.55
CA ALA A 1 13.29 8.36 -2.49
C ALA A 1 13.61 8.87 -3.89
N ALA A 2 14.25 8.07 -4.79
CA ALA A 2 14.62 8.51 -6.14
C ALA A 2 13.43 9.04 -6.97
N ASN A 3 12.31 8.31 -6.99
CA ASN A 3 11.08 8.71 -7.72
C ASN A 3 10.46 10.02 -7.21
N LYS A 4 10.76 10.45 -5.98
CA LYS A 4 10.34 11.73 -5.39
C LYS A 4 11.38 12.84 -5.56
N GLY A 5 12.49 12.58 -6.27
CA GLY A 5 13.56 13.54 -6.51
C GLY A 5 14.51 13.79 -5.31
N TYR A 6 14.43 12.98 -4.25
CA TYR A 6 15.33 13.10 -3.09
C TYR A 6 16.74 12.53 -3.35
N ILE A 7 16.92 11.81 -4.45
CA ILE A 7 18.21 11.27 -4.88
C ILE A 7 18.43 11.73 -6.32
N SER A 8 19.64 12.20 -6.64
CA SER A 8 20.03 12.62 -7.98
C SER A 8 20.08 11.45 -8.97
N GLY A 9 20.03 11.74 -10.28
CA GLY A 9 20.14 10.74 -11.35
C GLY A 9 18.86 10.49 -12.14
N GLY A 10 17.77 11.19 -11.80
CA GLY A 10 16.52 11.17 -12.58
C GLY A 10 15.94 9.76 -12.78
N LEU A 11 15.28 9.54 -13.92
CA LEU A 11 14.66 8.25 -14.25
C LEU A 11 15.64 7.08 -14.33
N ALA A 12 16.90 7.31 -14.69
CA ALA A 12 17.90 6.25 -14.72
C ALA A 12 18.16 5.69 -13.31
N ALA A 13 18.31 6.57 -12.31
CA ALA A 13 18.46 6.14 -10.91
C ALA A 13 17.19 5.45 -10.40
N VAL A 14 16.00 5.98 -10.74
CA VAL A 14 14.73 5.35 -10.38
C VAL A 14 14.65 3.92 -10.89
N ASN A 15 14.90 3.71 -12.19
CA ASN A 15 14.88 2.38 -12.80
C ASN A 15 15.96 1.46 -12.20
N SER A 16 17.15 1.97 -11.90
CA SER A 16 18.20 1.18 -11.28
C SER A 16 17.76 0.62 -9.92
N PHE A 17 17.21 1.46 -9.03
CA PHE A 17 16.73 1.00 -7.73
C PHE A 17 15.49 0.11 -7.84
N TYR A 18 14.59 0.40 -8.78
CA TYR A 18 13.40 -0.40 -9.05
C TYR A 18 13.79 -1.82 -9.49
N ASN A 19 14.69 -1.94 -10.46
CA ASN A 19 15.17 -3.23 -10.94
C ASN A 19 15.91 -4.01 -9.85
N GLN A 20 16.75 -3.35 -9.05
CA GLN A 20 17.42 -3.97 -7.91
C GLN A 20 16.41 -4.54 -6.89
N GLY A 21 15.34 -3.81 -6.60
CA GLY A 21 14.28 -4.27 -5.69
C GLY A 21 13.56 -5.51 -6.22
N ILE A 22 13.20 -5.53 -7.53
CA ILE A 22 12.58 -6.68 -8.18
C ILE A 22 13.53 -7.87 -8.16
N THR A 23 14.80 -7.67 -8.56
CA THR A 23 15.81 -8.74 -8.57
C THR A 23 15.99 -9.35 -7.18
N ALA A 24 16.04 -8.51 -6.14
CA ALA A 24 16.15 -8.99 -4.76
C ALA A 24 14.92 -9.81 -4.33
N SER A 25 13.71 -9.37 -4.70
CA SER A 25 12.46 -10.09 -4.41
C SER A 25 12.41 -11.45 -5.11
N PHE A 26 12.81 -11.51 -6.39
CA PHE A 26 12.90 -12.77 -7.12
C PHE A 26 13.92 -13.71 -6.51
N ALA A 27 15.12 -13.21 -6.20
CA ALA A 27 16.19 -13.99 -5.56
C ALA A 27 15.78 -14.55 -4.21
N ALA A 28 15.03 -13.80 -3.39
CA ALA A 28 14.50 -14.27 -2.11
C ALA A 28 13.55 -15.48 -2.25
N ASN A 29 12.95 -15.64 -3.44
CA ASN A 29 12.09 -16.78 -3.78
C ASN A 29 12.82 -17.83 -4.65
N GLY A 30 14.13 -17.73 -4.82
CA GLY A 30 14.92 -18.67 -5.62
C GLY A 30 14.70 -18.54 -7.14
N LEU A 31 14.22 -17.39 -7.61
CA LEU A 31 13.89 -17.11 -9.01
C LEU A 31 14.84 -16.09 -9.64
N ASP A 32 14.93 -16.10 -10.98
CA ASP A 32 15.63 -15.09 -11.78
C ASP A 32 14.63 -14.07 -12.31
N ALA A 33 14.95 -12.78 -12.18
CA ALA A 33 14.13 -11.68 -12.63
C ALA A 33 14.39 -11.25 -14.09
N ALA A 34 15.37 -11.82 -14.80
CA ALA A 34 15.81 -11.31 -16.09
C ALA A 34 14.69 -11.26 -17.13
N GLU A 35 13.93 -12.34 -17.29
CA GLU A 35 12.80 -12.40 -18.23
C GLU A 35 11.68 -11.43 -17.87
N TYR A 36 11.40 -11.25 -16.57
CA TYR A 36 10.40 -10.31 -16.09
C TYR A 36 10.81 -8.87 -16.40
N LEU A 37 12.06 -8.50 -16.09
CA LEU A 37 12.57 -7.14 -16.30
C LEU A 37 12.71 -6.77 -17.78
N ALA A 38 12.80 -7.76 -18.69
CA ALA A 38 12.86 -7.55 -20.12
C ALA A 38 11.49 -7.31 -20.78
N GLN A 39 10.38 -7.49 -20.04
CA GLN A 39 9.05 -7.32 -20.61
C GLN A 39 8.72 -5.85 -20.87
N ASP A 40 7.96 -5.60 -21.93
CA ASP A 40 7.44 -4.28 -22.25
C ASP A 40 6.57 -3.74 -21.11
N GLY A 41 6.72 -2.48 -20.81
CA GLY A 41 5.94 -1.80 -19.79
C GLY A 41 6.45 -1.96 -18.36
N ILE A 42 7.46 -2.77 -18.07
CA ILE A 42 8.05 -2.91 -16.73
C ILE A 42 8.86 -1.67 -16.34
N ALA A 43 9.70 -1.17 -17.23
CA ALA A 43 10.52 0.01 -16.95
C ALA A 43 9.66 1.25 -16.64
N ILE A 44 10.14 2.05 -15.69
CA ILE A 44 9.48 3.30 -15.28
C ILE A 44 9.74 4.40 -16.32
N SER A 45 8.68 4.99 -16.84
CA SER A 45 8.72 6.01 -17.89
C SER A 45 8.53 7.45 -17.37
N SER A 46 7.93 7.61 -16.20
CA SER A 46 7.68 8.92 -15.58
C SER A 46 7.56 8.80 -14.05
N GLN A 47 7.54 9.92 -13.34
CA GLN A 47 7.34 9.93 -11.88
C GLN A 47 5.97 9.34 -11.47
N ALA A 48 4.92 9.67 -12.20
CA ALA A 48 3.57 9.16 -11.93
C ALA A 48 3.50 7.64 -12.17
N ASP A 49 4.02 7.18 -13.30
CA ASP A 49 4.16 5.75 -13.63
C ASP A 49 4.98 5.02 -12.57
N GLY A 50 6.12 5.60 -12.14
CA GLY A 50 6.96 5.04 -11.09
C GLY A 50 6.24 4.90 -9.75
N THR A 51 5.37 5.83 -9.39
CA THR A 51 4.60 5.72 -8.14
C THR A 51 3.69 4.49 -8.17
N SER A 52 2.97 4.28 -9.25
CA SER A 52 2.09 3.13 -9.43
C SER A 52 2.84 1.80 -9.49
N LYS A 53 3.90 1.74 -10.30
CA LYS A 53 4.71 0.52 -10.49
C LYS A 53 5.43 0.11 -9.21
N ILE A 54 6.04 1.05 -8.50
CA ILE A 54 6.73 0.79 -7.23
C ILE A 54 5.73 0.26 -6.19
N ALA A 55 4.55 0.89 -6.06
CA ALA A 55 3.53 0.44 -5.12
C ALA A 55 3.02 -0.97 -5.47
N THR A 56 2.85 -1.27 -6.76
CA THR A 56 2.43 -2.61 -7.22
C THR A 56 3.50 -3.67 -6.91
N GLN A 57 4.77 -3.39 -7.20
CA GLN A 57 5.85 -4.33 -6.89
C GLN A 57 6.03 -4.54 -5.38
N GLN A 58 5.87 -3.49 -4.60
CA GLN A 58 5.92 -3.58 -3.15
C GLN A 58 4.76 -4.42 -2.61
N TRP A 59 3.54 -4.24 -3.14
CA TRP A 59 2.39 -5.07 -2.79
C TRP A 59 2.60 -6.55 -3.13
N ILE A 60 3.20 -6.86 -4.29
CA ILE A 60 3.56 -8.23 -4.69
C ILE A 60 4.63 -8.80 -3.74
N ALA A 61 5.67 -8.04 -3.43
CA ALA A 61 6.75 -8.48 -2.55
C ALA A 61 6.27 -8.75 -1.11
N LEU A 62 5.17 -8.11 -0.68
CA LEU A 62 4.53 -8.32 0.62
C LEU A 62 3.50 -9.47 0.60
N PHE A 63 3.50 -10.32 -0.45
CA PHE A 63 2.65 -11.51 -0.48
C PHE A 63 2.90 -12.41 0.74
N GLY A 64 1.83 -12.78 1.43
CA GLY A 64 1.92 -13.52 2.70
C GLY A 64 2.14 -12.66 3.94
N GLN A 65 2.36 -11.34 3.81
CA GLN A 65 2.53 -10.39 4.90
C GLN A 65 1.32 -9.44 4.94
N GLY A 66 0.17 -9.98 5.35
CA GLY A 66 -1.12 -9.30 5.19
C GLY A 66 -1.22 -7.93 5.89
N PHE A 67 -0.65 -7.78 7.09
CA PHE A 67 -0.71 -6.51 7.82
C PHE A 67 0.17 -5.44 7.19
N GLU A 68 1.37 -5.79 6.74
CA GLU A 68 2.28 -4.88 6.04
C GLU A 68 1.70 -4.46 4.69
N SER A 69 1.20 -5.43 3.92
CA SER A 69 0.55 -5.19 2.63
C SER A 69 -0.66 -4.27 2.78
N TRP A 70 -1.54 -4.52 3.76
CA TRP A 70 -2.69 -3.68 4.05
C TRP A 70 -2.28 -2.28 4.53
N THR A 71 -1.22 -2.16 5.34
CA THR A 71 -0.72 -0.87 5.81
C THR A 71 -0.18 -0.03 4.65
N GLU A 72 0.57 -0.64 3.76
CA GLU A 72 1.11 0.02 2.57
C GLU A 72 0.00 0.44 1.61
N TRP A 73 -0.99 -0.44 1.37
CA TRP A 73 -2.16 -0.10 0.57
C TRP A 73 -2.96 1.06 1.19
N ARG A 74 -3.16 1.08 2.49
CA ARG A 74 -3.86 2.19 3.16
C ARG A 74 -3.16 3.53 2.93
N ARG A 75 -1.84 3.53 2.92
CA ARG A 75 -1.00 4.72 2.71
C ARG A 75 -1.01 5.20 1.26
N THR A 76 -0.98 4.29 0.31
CA THR A 76 -0.78 4.59 -1.11
C THR A 76 -2.06 4.55 -1.93
N LYS A 77 -3.05 3.78 -1.50
CA LYS A 77 -4.23 3.36 -2.26
C LYS A 77 -3.87 2.63 -3.58
N LEU A 78 -2.66 2.08 -3.64
CA LEU A 78 -2.11 1.38 -4.79
C LEU A 78 -1.61 -0.01 -4.39
N PRO A 79 -1.73 -0.99 -5.29
CA PRO A 79 -2.45 -0.94 -6.56
C PRO A 79 -3.95 -0.71 -6.36
N VAL A 80 -4.67 -0.37 -7.43
CA VAL A 80 -6.13 -0.28 -7.37
C VAL A 80 -6.68 -1.69 -7.23
N LEU A 81 -7.28 -1.97 -6.08
CA LEU A 81 -7.84 -3.28 -5.75
C LEU A 81 -9.37 -3.17 -5.66
N ALA A 82 -10.06 -4.21 -6.11
CA ALA A 82 -11.49 -4.38 -5.86
C ALA A 82 -11.71 -4.87 -4.42
N PRO A 83 -12.79 -4.44 -3.74
CA PRO A 83 -13.23 -5.07 -2.50
C PRO A 83 -13.66 -6.53 -2.74
N ALA A 84 -13.75 -7.32 -1.67
CA ALA A 84 -14.26 -8.68 -1.76
C ALA A 84 -15.74 -8.65 -2.21
N GLU A 85 -16.12 -9.53 -3.15
CA GLU A 85 -17.48 -9.57 -3.72
C GLU A 85 -18.55 -9.89 -2.66
N GLU A 86 -18.22 -10.76 -1.70
CA GLU A 86 -19.10 -11.15 -0.59
C GLU A 86 -18.77 -10.44 0.73
N GLY A 87 -18.10 -9.29 0.66
CA GLY A 87 -17.75 -8.50 1.84
C GLY A 87 -18.94 -7.72 2.40
N ASP A 88 -19.00 -7.55 3.72
CA ASP A 88 -20.03 -6.75 4.41
C ASP A 88 -20.00 -5.25 4.02
N ILE A 89 -18.94 -4.81 3.38
CA ILE A 89 -18.74 -3.42 2.94
C ILE A 89 -18.25 -3.37 1.50
N SER A 90 -18.69 -2.35 0.78
CA SER A 90 -18.35 -2.12 -0.64
C SER A 90 -16.96 -1.50 -0.87
N GLN A 91 -16.13 -1.38 0.15
CA GLN A 91 -14.80 -0.78 0.10
C GLN A 91 -13.82 -1.62 0.91
N ILE A 92 -12.54 -1.55 0.56
CA ILE A 92 -11.50 -2.17 1.37
C ILE A 92 -11.38 -1.41 2.70
N PRO A 93 -11.38 -2.09 3.86
CA PRO A 93 -11.28 -1.45 5.16
C PRO A 93 -10.03 -0.58 5.29
N SER A 94 -10.19 0.62 5.81
CA SER A 94 -9.10 1.55 6.11
C SER A 94 -8.59 1.41 7.55
N ARG A 95 -9.41 0.87 8.44
CA ARG A 95 -9.11 0.66 9.87
C ARG A 95 -9.94 -0.50 10.43
N LEU A 96 -9.64 -0.88 11.65
CA LEU A 96 -10.50 -1.72 12.48
C LEU A 96 -11.42 -0.83 13.32
N TYR A 97 -12.57 -1.35 13.74
CA TYR A 97 -13.42 -0.70 14.76
C TYR A 97 -12.66 -0.50 16.07
N TYR A 98 -13.10 0.45 16.88
CA TYR A 98 -12.72 0.46 18.29
C TYR A 98 -13.21 -0.82 18.99
N SER A 99 -12.63 -1.13 20.13
CA SER A 99 -13.08 -2.27 20.93
C SER A 99 -14.58 -2.18 21.21
N THR A 100 -15.30 -3.30 21.12
CA THR A 100 -16.73 -3.40 21.41
C THR A 100 -17.08 -3.00 22.86
N LEU A 101 -16.10 -3.00 23.75
CA LEU A 101 -16.26 -2.53 25.14
C LEU A 101 -16.14 -1.01 25.29
N SER A 102 -15.54 -0.31 24.32
CA SER A 102 -15.33 1.14 24.42
C SER A 102 -16.61 1.96 24.56
N PRO A 103 -17.71 1.66 23.83
CA PRO A 103 -18.97 2.38 24.00
C PRO A 103 -19.59 2.25 25.39
N SER A 104 -19.41 1.13 26.06
CA SER A 104 -19.99 0.87 27.38
C SER A 104 -19.10 1.31 28.54
N LEU A 105 -17.78 1.10 28.45
CA LEU A 105 -16.86 1.38 29.55
C LEU A 105 -16.29 2.81 29.53
N ASN A 106 -16.26 3.48 28.34
CA ASN A 106 -15.68 4.81 28.17
C ASN A 106 -16.43 5.63 27.12
N SER A 107 -17.75 5.69 27.25
CA SER A 107 -18.67 6.25 26.25
C SER A 107 -18.29 7.66 25.79
N ALA A 108 -18.00 8.57 26.73
CA ALA A 108 -17.72 9.98 26.40
C ALA A 108 -16.45 10.14 25.52
N ASN A 109 -15.37 9.45 25.88
CA ASN A 109 -14.14 9.50 25.09
C ASN A 109 -14.28 8.73 23.77
N TYR A 110 -15.02 7.59 23.77
CA TYR A 110 -15.34 6.87 22.54
C TYR A 110 -16.10 7.76 21.55
N GLN A 111 -17.18 8.43 21.98
CA GLN A 111 -17.95 9.32 21.12
C GLN A 111 -17.10 10.48 20.58
N THR A 112 -16.26 11.07 21.44
CA THR A 112 -15.35 12.14 21.03
C THR A 112 -14.33 11.64 19.99
N ALA A 113 -13.75 10.47 20.19
CA ALA A 113 -12.79 9.90 19.26
C ALA A 113 -13.45 9.49 17.92
N ALA A 114 -14.62 8.86 17.98
CA ALA A 114 -15.37 8.47 16.79
C ALA A 114 -15.81 9.69 15.96
N SER A 115 -16.29 10.76 16.62
CA SER A 115 -16.69 11.98 15.90
C SER A 115 -15.55 12.66 15.14
N ARG A 116 -14.32 12.63 15.69
CA ARG A 116 -13.13 13.21 15.04
C ARG A 116 -12.75 12.54 13.72
N ILE A 117 -13.15 11.29 13.51
CA ILE A 117 -12.85 10.50 12.32
C ILE A 117 -14.08 10.28 11.43
N GLY A 118 -15.17 11.01 11.68
CA GLY A 118 -16.41 10.89 10.89
C GLY A 118 -17.23 9.63 11.20
N GLY A 119 -17.02 9.03 12.35
CA GLY A 119 -17.70 7.82 12.82
C GLY A 119 -16.75 6.64 13.02
N ASP A 120 -17.19 5.65 13.83
CA ASP A 120 -16.45 4.40 14.03
C ASP A 120 -16.81 3.42 12.90
N LEU A 121 -16.31 3.69 11.70
CA LEU A 121 -16.56 2.88 10.51
C LEU A 121 -15.25 2.24 10.04
N LEU A 122 -15.34 1.06 9.41
CA LEU A 122 -14.18 0.40 8.77
C LEU A 122 -13.56 1.25 7.65
N THR A 123 -14.36 2.16 7.08
CA THR A 123 -13.97 3.04 5.96
C THR A 123 -13.53 4.43 6.40
N SER A 124 -13.61 4.76 7.71
CA SER A 124 -13.13 6.06 8.21
C SER A 124 -11.64 6.22 7.97
N SER A 125 -11.25 7.39 7.42
CA SER A 125 -9.84 7.70 7.14
C SER A 125 -9.05 7.96 8.43
N LEU A 126 -7.80 7.56 8.42
CA LEU A 126 -6.84 7.91 9.48
C LEU A 126 -6.10 9.20 9.08
N PHE A 127 -5.55 9.90 10.06
CA PHE A 127 -4.92 11.22 9.86
C PHE A 127 -3.71 11.23 8.89
N TRP A 128 -3.16 10.07 8.59
CA TRP A 128 -2.00 9.90 7.70
C TRP A 128 -2.34 9.32 6.32
N GLN A 129 -3.61 9.16 6.00
CA GLN A 129 -4.10 8.64 4.72
C GLN A 129 -4.39 9.74 3.70
#